data_dcf06f01c4b3f119d9f1229e985bd0e9
#
_entry.id   dcf06f01c4b3f119d9f1229e985bd0e9
#
_cell.length_a   1.000
_cell.length_b   1.000
_cell.length_c   1.000
_cell.angle_alpha   90.00
_cell.angle_beta   90.00
_cell.angle_gamma   90.00
#
_symmetry.space_group_name_H-M   'P 1'
#
loop_
_entity.id
_entity.type
_entity.pdbx_description
1 polymer ?
#
loop_
_entity_poly.entity_id
_entity_poly.type
_entity_poly.pdbx_seq_one_letter_code
_entity_poly.pdbx_strand_id
1 'polypeptide(L)'
;MFEEILTKIDDVVWGIPTIALILITGIVLTIRLRGVQFSKLGRGFKTLFKKSEGGKGEVSPFAALCTALSATIGTGNIVGVATAIAGGGPGALFWMWLAALLGTATKYTECMLAVKYREHADDGHVLGGPFYTIEKGMKERTGFNWKWLAVIFAIFGVCVGLFGIGTFTQINGIT
;
A
#
# COMPACT_ATOMS: atom_id res chain seq x y z
N MET A 1 1.75 -12.57 30.72
CA MET A 1 3.12 -12.66 30.16
C MET A 1 3.13 -12.72 28.63
N PHE A 2 2.47 -13.71 27.96
CA PHE A 2 2.45 -13.75 26.49
C PHE A 2 1.67 -12.57 25.87
N GLU A 3 0.48 -12.28 26.39
CA GLU A 3 -0.34 -11.12 25.96
C GLU A 3 0.37 -9.79 26.17
N GLU A 4 1.05 -9.61 27.30
CA GLU A 4 1.81 -8.38 27.59
C GLU A 4 2.96 -8.18 26.61
N ILE A 5 3.61 -9.27 26.18
CA ILE A 5 4.67 -9.21 25.14
C ILE A 5 4.07 -8.80 23.80
N LEU A 6 2.94 -9.40 23.42
CA LEU A 6 2.25 -9.05 22.18
C LEU A 6 1.79 -7.60 22.18
N THR A 7 1.19 -7.12 23.28
CA THR A 7 0.78 -5.72 23.42
C THR A 7 1.97 -4.76 23.29
N LYS A 8 3.10 -5.07 23.94
CA LYS A 8 4.30 -4.24 23.82
C LYS A 8 4.87 -4.22 22.40
N ILE A 9 4.82 -5.35 21.69
CA ILE A 9 5.23 -5.41 20.29
C ILE A 9 4.29 -4.57 19.43
N ASP A 10 2.99 -4.68 19.65
CA ASP A 10 1.96 -3.92 18.94
C ASP A 10 2.13 -2.41 19.17
N ASP A 11 2.31 -1.98 20.40
CA ASP A 11 2.55 -0.57 20.78
C ASP A 11 3.81 0.02 20.11
N VAL A 12 4.86 -0.80 19.93
CA VAL A 12 6.07 -0.36 19.22
C VAL A 12 5.85 -0.33 17.72
N VAL A 13 5.22 -1.36 17.15
CA VAL A 13 5.01 -1.50 15.71
C VAL A 13 4.03 -0.46 15.19
N TRP A 14 2.92 -0.21 15.92
CA TRP A 14 1.91 0.79 15.56
C TRP A 14 2.08 2.13 16.26
N GLY A 15 3.17 2.28 17.01
CA GLY A 15 3.48 3.48 17.77
C GLY A 15 4.03 4.63 16.94
N ILE A 16 4.47 5.67 17.68
CA ILE A 16 5.03 6.91 17.12
C ILE A 16 6.13 6.68 16.07
N PRO A 17 7.08 5.73 16.24
CA PRO A 17 8.15 5.55 15.26
C PRO A 17 7.62 5.19 13.85
N THR A 18 6.68 4.28 13.77
CA THR A 18 6.11 3.84 12.49
C THR A 18 5.24 4.92 11.86
N ILE A 19 4.42 5.61 12.66
CA ILE A 19 3.62 6.75 12.21
C ILE A 19 4.53 7.85 11.65
N ALA A 20 5.58 8.21 12.39
CA ALA A 20 6.56 9.19 11.94
C ALA A 20 7.24 8.77 10.63
N LEU A 21 7.66 7.51 10.52
CA LEU A 21 8.27 6.98 9.30
C LEU A 21 7.33 7.09 8.08
N ILE A 22 6.06 6.73 8.25
CA ILE A 22 5.05 6.81 7.19
C ILE A 22 4.84 8.27 6.76
N LEU A 23 4.67 9.19 7.71
CA LEU A 23 4.45 10.61 7.42
C LEU A 23 5.67 11.25 6.77
N ILE A 24 6.86 11.02 7.29
CA ILE A 24 8.12 11.53 6.75
C ILE A 24 8.31 11.01 5.31
N THR A 25 8.11 9.72 5.10
CA THR A 25 8.20 9.12 3.76
C THR A 25 7.20 9.77 2.80
N GLY A 26 5.94 9.96 3.23
CA GLY A 26 4.92 10.63 2.43
C GLY A 26 5.28 12.08 2.09
N ILE A 27 5.81 12.83 3.04
CA ILE A 27 6.29 14.22 2.81
C ILE A 27 7.45 14.24 1.82
N VAL A 28 8.48 13.42 2.06
CA VAL A 28 9.66 13.35 1.18
C VAL A 28 9.26 12.97 -0.25
N LEU A 29 8.39 11.99 -0.41
CA LEU A 29 7.90 11.59 -1.74
C LEU A 29 7.04 12.66 -2.38
N THR A 30 6.17 13.33 -1.62
CA THR A 30 5.37 14.46 -2.13
C THR A 30 6.26 15.58 -2.68
N ILE A 31 7.31 15.95 -1.96
CA ILE A 31 8.26 16.98 -2.39
C ILE A 31 9.05 16.50 -3.62
N ARG A 32 9.63 15.28 -3.58
CA ARG A 32 10.43 14.73 -4.69
C ARG A 32 9.64 14.54 -5.97
N LEU A 33 8.37 14.16 -5.86
CA LEU A 33 7.47 13.97 -6.99
C LEU A 33 6.72 15.28 -7.40
N ARG A 34 7.10 16.42 -6.80
CA ARG A 34 6.51 17.73 -7.08
C ARG A 34 4.98 17.74 -6.97
N GLY A 35 4.45 17.15 -5.89
CA GLY A 35 3.03 17.12 -5.64
C GLY A 35 2.25 16.32 -6.69
N VAL A 36 2.72 15.12 -7.02
CA VAL A 36 2.13 14.23 -8.05
C VAL A 36 0.63 14.00 -7.84
N GLN A 37 0.19 13.92 -6.58
CA GLN A 37 -1.21 13.74 -6.19
C GLN A 37 -2.12 14.87 -6.69
N PHE A 38 -1.58 16.07 -6.91
CA PHE A 38 -2.33 17.18 -7.47
C PHE A 38 -2.05 17.35 -8.97
N SER A 39 -0.78 17.32 -9.36
CA SER A 39 -0.35 17.65 -10.72
C SER A 39 -0.74 16.61 -11.77
N LYS A 40 -0.93 15.35 -11.37
CA LYS A 40 -1.24 14.23 -12.28
C LYS A 40 -2.64 13.65 -12.11
N LEU A 41 -3.41 14.13 -11.14
CA LEU A 41 -4.75 13.62 -10.84
C LEU A 41 -5.69 13.63 -12.07
N GLY A 42 -5.78 14.76 -12.75
CA GLY A 42 -6.63 14.89 -13.96
C GLY A 42 -6.19 13.96 -15.10
N ARG A 43 -4.87 13.76 -15.27
CA ARG A 43 -4.34 12.80 -16.23
C ARG A 43 -4.68 11.36 -15.83
N GLY A 44 -4.60 11.02 -14.54
CA GLY A 44 -5.00 9.74 -13.99
C GLY A 44 -6.45 9.41 -14.33
N PHE A 45 -7.37 10.31 -14.03
CA PHE A 45 -8.79 10.15 -14.37
C PHE A 45 -9.02 9.95 -15.88
N LYS A 46 -8.38 10.75 -16.72
CA LYS A 46 -8.50 10.60 -18.17
C LYS A 46 -8.01 9.24 -18.67
N THR A 47 -6.95 8.69 -18.04
CA THR A 47 -6.38 7.40 -18.42
C THR A 47 -7.27 6.23 -18.02
N LEU A 48 -8.03 6.32 -16.92
CA LEU A 48 -8.94 5.27 -16.47
C LEU A 48 -10.00 4.91 -17.51
N PHE A 49 -10.51 5.92 -18.22
CA PHE A 49 -11.57 5.74 -19.22
C PHE A 49 -11.05 5.60 -20.65
N LYS A 50 -9.73 5.66 -20.82
CA LYS A 50 -9.14 5.45 -22.15
C LYS A 50 -9.03 3.96 -22.45
N LYS A 51 -9.55 3.56 -23.63
CA LYS A 51 -9.40 2.20 -24.13
C LYS A 51 -7.90 1.88 -24.28
N SER A 52 -7.44 0.80 -23.66
CA SER A 52 -6.04 0.38 -23.75
C SER A 52 -5.82 -0.32 -25.08
N GLU A 53 -5.42 0.43 -26.09
CA GLU A 53 -5.01 -0.13 -27.37
C GLU A 53 -3.49 -0.41 -27.30
N GLY A 54 -3.11 -1.68 -27.30
CA GLY A 54 -1.71 -2.13 -27.38
C GLY A 54 -0.93 -2.10 -26.06
N GLY A 55 -1.56 -2.05 -24.92
CA GLY A 55 -0.89 -2.20 -23.61
C GLY A 55 -0.41 -3.64 -23.38
N LYS A 56 0.81 -3.80 -22.83
CA LYS A 56 1.37 -5.10 -22.41
C LYS A 56 0.86 -5.54 -21.03
N GLY A 57 -0.34 -5.15 -20.63
CA GLY A 57 -0.96 -5.52 -19.36
C GLY A 57 -2.11 -6.49 -19.57
N GLU A 58 -2.37 -7.35 -18.58
CA GLU A 58 -3.42 -8.37 -18.62
C GLU A 58 -4.83 -7.80 -18.44
N VAL A 59 -4.94 -6.63 -17.81
CA VAL A 59 -6.22 -6.00 -17.48
C VAL A 59 -6.27 -4.54 -17.91
N SER A 60 -7.51 -4.03 -18.12
CA SER A 60 -7.70 -2.61 -18.42
C SER A 60 -7.41 -1.73 -17.20
N PRO A 61 -7.08 -0.43 -17.39
CA PRO A 61 -6.85 0.49 -16.28
C PRO A 61 -8.06 0.60 -15.32
N PHE A 62 -9.27 0.56 -15.85
CA PHE A 62 -10.48 0.58 -15.04
C PHE A 62 -10.66 -0.72 -14.24
N ALA A 63 -10.42 -1.89 -14.85
CA ALA A 63 -10.48 -3.17 -14.13
C ALA A 63 -9.41 -3.25 -13.03
N ALA A 64 -8.20 -2.74 -13.29
CA ALA A 64 -7.15 -2.65 -12.27
C ALA A 64 -7.56 -1.77 -11.08
N LEU A 65 -8.22 -0.63 -11.34
CA LEU A 65 -8.76 0.23 -10.28
C LEU A 65 -9.85 -0.51 -9.48
N CYS A 66 -10.80 -1.17 -10.15
CA CYS A 66 -11.86 -1.92 -9.47
C CYS A 66 -11.29 -3.02 -8.58
N THR A 67 -10.29 -3.77 -9.06
CA THR A 67 -9.61 -4.79 -8.28
C THR A 67 -8.91 -4.19 -7.05
N ALA A 68 -8.19 -3.07 -7.22
CA ALA A 68 -7.53 -2.39 -6.12
C ALA A 68 -8.52 -1.86 -5.07
N LEU A 69 -9.64 -1.28 -5.51
CA LEU A 69 -10.70 -0.81 -4.61
C LEU A 69 -11.36 -1.97 -3.86
N SER A 70 -11.66 -3.06 -4.55
CA SER A 70 -12.24 -4.27 -3.93
C SER A 70 -11.33 -4.86 -2.84
N ALA A 71 -10.03 -4.81 -3.02
CA ALA A 71 -9.07 -5.27 -2.02
C ALA A 71 -8.85 -4.27 -0.86
N THR A 72 -9.15 -2.98 -1.08
CA THR A 72 -8.85 -1.92 -0.10
C THR A 72 -10.07 -1.51 0.72
N ILE A 73 -11.27 -1.53 0.13
CA ILE A 73 -12.50 -1.13 0.81
C ILE A 73 -13.02 -2.31 1.63
N GLY A 74 -13.03 -2.13 2.95
CA GLY A 74 -13.50 -3.12 3.92
C GLY A 74 -14.15 -2.45 5.13
N THR A 75 -14.55 -3.24 6.12
CA THR A 75 -15.17 -2.75 7.37
C THR A 75 -14.25 -1.79 8.14
N GLY A 76 -12.93 -1.90 8.01
CA GLY A 76 -11.97 -0.96 8.58
C GLY A 76 -12.18 0.48 8.13
N ASN A 77 -12.70 0.70 6.93
CA ASN A 77 -12.99 2.04 6.42
C ASN A 77 -14.28 2.64 7.03
N ILE A 78 -15.11 1.84 7.66
CA ILE A 78 -16.34 2.27 8.33
C ILE A 78 -16.13 2.23 9.84
N VAL A 79 -15.90 1.05 10.39
CA VAL A 79 -15.72 0.84 11.84
C VAL A 79 -14.45 1.51 12.35
N GLY A 80 -13.33 1.39 11.63
CA GLY A 80 -12.06 2.02 12.02
C GLY A 80 -12.15 3.55 12.02
N VAL A 81 -12.86 4.15 11.07
CA VAL A 81 -13.10 5.61 11.06
C VAL A 81 -14.02 6.01 12.20
N ALA A 82 -15.10 5.26 12.45
CA ALA A 82 -16.02 5.54 13.56
C ALA A 82 -15.31 5.46 14.91
N THR A 83 -14.49 4.43 15.16
CA THR A 83 -13.70 4.30 16.40
C THR A 83 -12.67 5.39 16.56
N ALA A 84 -12.00 5.80 15.47
CA ALA A 84 -11.05 6.91 15.49
C ALA A 84 -11.73 8.24 15.87
N ILE A 85 -12.93 8.51 15.35
CA ILE A 85 -13.72 9.69 15.70
C ILE A 85 -14.24 9.61 17.14
N ALA A 86 -14.69 8.43 17.58
CA ALA A 86 -15.17 8.22 18.94
C ALA A 86 -14.08 8.43 19.99
N GLY A 87 -12.84 7.98 19.71
CA GLY A 87 -11.69 8.11 20.62
C GLY A 87 -10.96 9.45 20.51
N GLY A 88 -10.80 9.97 19.30
CA GLY A 88 -10.00 11.17 19.01
C GLY A 88 -10.81 12.43 18.74
N GLY A 89 -12.15 12.33 18.77
CA GLY A 89 -13.05 13.44 18.41
C GLY A 89 -13.02 13.81 16.92
N PRO A 90 -13.72 14.89 16.53
CA PRO A 90 -13.80 15.33 15.12
C PRO A 90 -12.45 15.67 14.50
N GLY A 91 -11.45 16.05 15.30
CA GLY A 91 -10.09 16.33 14.86
C GLY A 91 -9.38 15.10 14.26
N ALA A 92 -9.76 13.89 14.65
CA ALA A 92 -9.21 12.67 14.09
C ALA A 92 -9.42 12.59 12.56
N LEU A 93 -10.58 13.02 12.09
CA LEU A 93 -10.92 13.03 10.65
C LEU A 93 -9.96 13.93 9.85
N PHE A 94 -9.64 15.10 10.38
CA PHE A 94 -8.68 16.01 9.74
C PHE A 94 -7.31 15.35 9.57
N TRP A 95 -6.79 14.72 10.63
CA TRP A 95 -5.49 14.04 10.59
C TRP A 95 -5.50 12.83 9.65
N MET A 96 -6.61 12.09 9.59
CA MET A 96 -6.79 10.98 8.65
C MET A 96 -6.73 11.47 7.21
N TRP A 97 -7.36 12.58 6.87
CA TRP A 97 -7.29 13.17 5.53
C TRP A 97 -5.87 13.63 5.18
N LEU A 98 -5.18 14.27 6.12
CA LEU A 98 -3.80 14.70 5.92
C LEU A 98 -2.87 13.50 5.68
N ALA A 99 -3.02 12.44 6.48
CA ALA A 99 -2.26 11.21 6.32
C ALA A 99 -2.57 10.52 4.98
N ALA A 100 -3.85 10.46 4.58
CA ALA A 100 -4.27 9.89 3.30
C ALA A 100 -3.68 10.68 2.11
N LEU A 101 -3.66 12.01 2.18
CA LEU A 101 -3.05 12.85 1.16
C LEU A 101 -1.57 12.55 0.97
N LEU A 102 -0.81 12.42 2.06
CA LEU A 102 0.60 12.04 2.03
C LEU A 102 0.79 10.59 1.56
N GLY A 103 -0.08 9.69 2.01
CA GLY A 103 -0.09 8.28 1.61
C GLY A 103 -0.31 8.07 0.12
N THR A 104 -1.03 8.98 -0.54
CA THR A 104 -1.23 8.94 -2.01
C THR A 104 0.10 8.99 -2.77
N ALA A 105 1.06 9.82 -2.35
CA ALA A 105 2.38 9.89 -2.98
C ALA A 105 3.18 8.59 -2.77
N THR A 106 3.06 7.99 -1.59
CA THR A 106 3.68 6.70 -1.27
C THR A 106 3.11 5.60 -2.16
N LYS A 107 1.78 5.52 -2.27
CA LYS A 107 1.11 4.51 -3.11
C LYS A 107 1.41 4.70 -4.60
N TYR A 108 1.46 5.93 -5.08
CA TYR A 108 1.89 6.23 -6.45
C TYR A 108 3.31 5.69 -6.72
N THR A 109 4.24 5.92 -5.79
CA THR A 109 5.62 5.45 -5.90
C THR A 109 5.70 3.93 -5.90
N GLU A 110 4.96 3.27 -5.01
CA GLU A 110 4.87 1.81 -4.94
C GLU A 110 4.40 1.22 -6.27
N CYS A 111 3.28 1.71 -6.80
CA CYS A 111 2.74 1.25 -8.08
C CYS A 111 3.72 1.50 -9.25
N MET A 112 4.37 2.67 -9.28
CA MET A 112 5.36 3.01 -10.30
C MET A 112 6.56 2.06 -10.25
N LEU A 113 7.06 1.75 -9.06
CA LEU A 113 8.18 0.83 -8.89
C LEU A 113 7.78 -0.62 -9.21
N ALA A 114 6.58 -1.04 -8.84
CA ALA A 114 6.06 -2.36 -9.20
C ALA A 114 5.99 -2.55 -10.73
N VAL A 115 5.58 -1.52 -11.47
CA VAL A 115 5.58 -1.54 -12.94
C VAL A 115 7.00 -1.51 -13.52
N LYS A 116 7.90 -0.70 -12.93
CA LYS A 116 9.31 -0.58 -13.40
C LYS A 116 10.06 -1.91 -13.28
N TYR A 117 9.90 -2.61 -12.16
CA TYR A 117 10.65 -3.82 -11.84
C TYR A 117 9.88 -5.12 -12.09
N ARG A 118 8.75 -5.04 -12.81
CA ARG A 118 7.98 -6.22 -13.19
C ARG A 118 8.76 -7.16 -14.09
N GLU A 119 8.45 -8.43 -14.01
CA GLU A 119 8.92 -9.49 -14.91
C GLU A 119 7.76 -10.04 -15.74
N HIS A 120 8.11 -10.61 -16.88
CA HIS A 120 7.19 -11.41 -17.65
C HIS A 120 7.63 -12.86 -17.49
N ALA A 121 6.76 -13.70 -16.97
CA ALA A 121 6.99 -15.13 -16.89
C ALA A 121 6.89 -15.78 -18.28
N ASP A 122 7.46 -16.97 -18.42
CA ASP A 122 7.47 -17.72 -19.69
C ASP A 122 6.05 -18.07 -20.17
N ASP A 123 5.09 -18.14 -19.25
CA ASP A 123 3.66 -18.37 -19.53
C ASP A 123 2.89 -17.11 -19.96
N GLY A 124 3.57 -15.95 -20.02
CA GLY A 124 3.01 -14.66 -20.41
C GLY A 124 2.43 -13.84 -19.24
N HIS A 125 2.37 -14.38 -18.00
CA HIS A 125 1.91 -13.63 -16.83
C HIS A 125 2.88 -12.53 -16.42
N VAL A 126 2.32 -11.43 -15.90
CA VAL A 126 3.11 -10.30 -15.41
C VAL A 126 3.31 -10.46 -13.89
N LEU A 127 4.56 -10.64 -13.51
CA LEU A 127 4.98 -10.75 -12.11
C LEU A 127 5.56 -9.42 -11.64
N GLY A 128 5.04 -8.90 -10.54
CA GLY A 128 5.48 -7.61 -9.98
C GLY A 128 5.12 -7.48 -8.51
N GLY A 129 5.54 -6.38 -7.90
CA GLY A 129 5.21 -6.07 -6.52
C GLY A 129 6.42 -5.66 -5.70
N PRO A 130 6.22 -5.44 -4.36
CA PRO A 130 7.26 -4.95 -3.48
C PRO A 130 8.50 -5.85 -3.41
N PHE A 131 8.34 -7.16 -3.43
CA PHE A 131 9.47 -8.10 -3.38
C PHE A 131 10.37 -8.00 -4.61
N TYR A 132 9.83 -7.84 -5.83
CA TYR A 132 10.63 -7.57 -7.03
C TYR A 132 11.34 -6.21 -6.96
N THR A 133 10.65 -5.21 -6.42
CA THR A 133 11.23 -3.88 -6.19
C THR A 133 12.39 -3.93 -5.21
N ILE A 134 12.26 -4.69 -4.12
CA ILE A 134 13.31 -4.87 -3.12
C ILE A 134 14.50 -5.61 -3.75
N GLU A 135 14.26 -6.75 -4.41
CA GLU A 135 15.33 -7.55 -4.97
C GLU A 135 16.10 -6.80 -6.07
N LYS A 136 15.39 -6.28 -7.07
CA LYS A 136 16.00 -5.65 -8.24
C LYS A 136 16.35 -4.19 -8.04
N GLY A 137 15.44 -3.42 -7.47
CA GLY A 137 15.61 -1.98 -7.32
C GLY A 137 16.69 -1.63 -6.31
N MET A 138 16.77 -2.36 -5.20
CA MET A 138 17.85 -2.14 -4.24
C MET A 138 19.19 -2.68 -4.76
N LYS A 139 19.19 -3.80 -5.48
CA LYS A 139 20.40 -4.34 -6.12
C LYS A 139 20.95 -3.36 -7.16
N GLU A 140 20.11 -2.79 -8.01
CA GLU A 140 20.50 -1.78 -9.01
C GLU A 140 21.16 -0.56 -8.36
N ARG A 141 20.67 -0.16 -7.19
CA ARG A 141 21.14 1.06 -6.52
C ARG A 141 22.37 0.83 -5.61
N THR A 142 22.46 -0.31 -4.94
CA THR A 142 23.49 -0.57 -3.91
C THR A 142 24.54 -1.57 -4.35
N GLY A 143 24.31 -2.29 -5.45
CA GLY A 143 25.17 -3.40 -5.90
C GLY A 143 25.08 -4.67 -5.05
N PHE A 144 24.42 -4.62 -3.88
CA PHE A 144 24.28 -5.73 -2.96
C PHE A 144 23.04 -6.58 -3.27
N ASN A 145 23.09 -7.90 -2.97
CA ASN A 145 21.98 -8.79 -3.18
C ASN A 145 20.97 -8.72 -2.02
N TRP A 146 19.82 -8.11 -2.25
CA TRP A 146 18.75 -7.93 -1.28
C TRP A 146 17.65 -9.01 -1.35
N LYS A 147 17.93 -10.12 -2.03
CA LYS A 147 16.96 -11.22 -2.17
C LYS A 147 16.46 -11.75 -0.83
N TRP A 148 17.33 -11.82 0.18
CA TRP A 148 16.94 -12.24 1.52
C TRP A 148 15.82 -11.38 2.12
N LEU A 149 15.88 -10.05 1.94
CA LEU A 149 14.85 -9.13 2.43
C LEU A 149 13.55 -9.27 1.63
N ALA A 150 13.64 -9.49 0.32
CA ALA A 150 12.49 -9.77 -0.54
C ALA A 150 11.78 -11.07 -0.11
N VAL A 151 12.53 -12.12 0.23
CA VAL A 151 11.98 -13.38 0.74
C VAL A 151 11.28 -13.20 2.08
N ILE A 152 11.90 -12.48 3.02
CA ILE A 152 11.28 -12.17 4.32
C ILE A 152 9.97 -11.42 4.11
N PHE A 153 9.98 -10.40 3.25
CA PHE A 153 8.77 -9.64 2.93
C PHE A 153 7.68 -10.54 2.32
N ALA A 154 8.04 -11.45 1.41
CA ALA A 154 7.10 -12.39 0.81
C ALA A 154 6.50 -13.36 1.85
N ILE A 155 7.30 -13.88 2.78
CA ILE A 155 6.83 -14.74 3.87
C ILE A 155 5.82 -13.98 4.74
N PHE A 156 6.14 -12.76 5.17
CA PHE A 156 5.19 -11.94 5.93
C PHE A 156 3.92 -11.64 5.13
N GLY A 157 4.03 -11.37 3.82
CA GLY A 157 2.89 -11.19 2.94
C GLY A 157 1.96 -12.41 2.89
N VAL A 158 2.52 -13.61 2.82
CA VAL A 158 1.76 -14.87 2.89
C VAL A 158 1.11 -15.05 4.27
N CYS A 159 1.84 -14.79 5.34
CA CYS A 159 1.29 -14.85 6.70
C CYS A 159 0.13 -13.87 6.89
N VAL A 160 0.25 -12.64 6.41
CA VAL A 160 -0.83 -11.64 6.46
C VAL A 160 -2.04 -12.11 5.65
N GLY A 161 -1.83 -12.70 4.46
CA GLY A 161 -2.91 -13.26 3.64
C GLY A 161 -3.64 -14.43 4.33
N LEU A 162 -2.91 -15.27 5.05
CA LEU A 162 -3.47 -16.44 5.73
C LEU A 162 -4.15 -16.10 7.07
N PHE A 163 -3.57 -15.20 7.86
CA PHE A 163 -3.97 -14.96 9.24
C PHE A 163 -4.54 -13.57 9.51
N GLY A 164 -4.23 -12.57 8.70
CA GLY A 164 -4.46 -11.16 9.06
C GLY A 164 -5.62 -10.48 8.34
N ILE A 165 -5.63 -10.49 7.03
CA ILE A 165 -6.60 -9.71 6.23
C ILE A 165 -7.88 -10.50 5.94
N GLY A 166 -7.98 -11.69 6.54
CA GLY A 166 -9.05 -12.61 6.25
C GLY A 166 -10.43 -12.13 6.71
N THR A 167 -11.37 -12.93 6.35
CA THR A 167 -12.80 -12.79 6.55
C THR A 167 -13.22 -12.57 8.02
N PHE A 168 -12.40 -13.03 8.99
CA PHE A 168 -12.75 -12.98 10.41
C PHE A 168 -12.94 -11.58 10.98
N THR A 169 -12.00 -10.66 10.74
CA THR A 169 -12.10 -9.29 11.23
C THR A 169 -13.21 -8.51 10.54
N GLN A 170 -13.48 -8.82 9.28
CA GLN A 170 -14.55 -8.18 8.52
C GLN A 170 -15.93 -8.69 8.95
N ILE A 171 -16.09 -10.00 9.18
CA ILE A 171 -17.35 -10.59 9.68
C ILE A 171 -17.68 -10.03 11.05
N ASN A 172 -16.70 -9.99 11.97
CA ASN A 172 -16.91 -9.46 13.30
C ASN A 172 -17.28 -7.96 13.33
N GLY A 173 -16.90 -7.20 12.30
CA GLY A 173 -17.27 -5.79 12.18
C GLY A 173 -18.64 -5.54 11.52
N ILE A 174 -19.31 -6.60 11.00
CA ILE A 174 -20.63 -6.53 10.37
C ILE A 174 -21.72 -7.00 11.37
N THR A 175 -21.37 -7.84 12.33
CA THR A 175 -22.26 -8.32 13.40
C THR A 175 -22.27 -7.37 14.58
#